data_f67e8fc80f3a88147d6a69185ce8a347
#
_entry.id   f67e8fc80f3a88147d6a69185ce8a347
#
_cell.length_a   1.000
_cell.length_b   1.000
_cell.length_c   1.000
_cell.angle_alpha   90.00
_cell.angle_beta   90.00
_cell.angle_gamma   90.00
#
_symmetry.space_group_name_H-M   'P 1'
#
loop_
_entity.id
_entity.type
_entity.pdbx_description
1 polymer ?
#
loop_
_entity_poly.entity_id
_entity_poly.type
_entity_poly.pdbx_seq_one_letter_code
_entity_poly.pdbx_strand_id
1 'polypeptide(L)' 'MKIALIGYGKMGHMIEQIALERGHEIVSIIDIDNREDFASEAFRSADVAIEFTT' A
#
# COMPACT_ATOMS: atom_id res chain seq x y z
N MET A 1 4.63 8.91 7.58
CA MET A 1 3.97 7.65 7.98
C MET A 1 4.21 6.61 6.90
N LYS A 2 4.47 5.40 7.31
CA LYS A 2 4.68 4.29 6.38
C LYS A 2 3.34 3.62 6.10
N ILE A 3 2.99 3.53 4.83
CA ILE A 3 1.68 3.05 4.40
C ILE A 3 1.83 1.83 3.51
N ALA A 4 1.01 0.80 3.76
CA ALA A 4 0.87 -0.34 2.86
C ALA A 4 -0.47 -0.21 2.15
N LEU A 5 -0.48 -0.46 0.85
CA LEU A 5 -1.71 -0.43 0.06
C LEU A 5 -2.09 -1.84 -0.34
N ILE A 6 -3.35 -2.19 -0.15
CA ILE A 6 -3.87 -3.50 -0.52
C ILE A 6 -4.91 -3.29 -1.62
N GLY A 7 -4.61 -3.80 -2.80
CA GLY A 7 -5.33 -3.47 -4.00
C GLY A 7 -4.70 -2.28 -4.69
N TYR A 8 -4.58 -2.32 -6.02
CA TYR A 8 -3.82 -1.28 -6.71
C TYR A 8 -4.45 -0.87 -8.04
N GLY A 9 -5.77 -0.86 -8.13
CA GLY A 9 -6.45 -0.35 -9.32
C GLY A 9 -6.33 1.17 -9.40
N LYS A 10 -7.26 1.80 -10.12
CA LYS A 10 -7.23 3.24 -10.30
C LYS A 10 -7.21 3.99 -8.98
N MET A 11 -7.99 3.53 -8.01
CA MET A 11 -8.06 4.18 -6.72
C MET A 11 -6.75 4.03 -5.95
N GLY A 12 -6.09 2.88 -6.08
CA GLY A 12 -4.80 2.67 -5.43
C GLY A 12 -3.74 3.62 -5.94
N HIS A 13 -3.69 3.83 -7.25
CA HIS A 13 -2.76 4.78 -7.84
C HIS A 13 -3.01 6.19 -7.32
N MET A 14 -4.28 6.58 -7.21
CA MET A 14 -4.63 7.91 -6.73
C MET A 14 -4.24 8.09 -5.26
N ILE A 15 -4.49 7.09 -4.44
CA ILE A 15 -4.13 7.16 -3.02
C ILE A 15 -2.63 7.22 -2.85
N GLU A 16 -1.90 6.45 -3.64
CA GLU A 16 -0.44 6.48 -3.60
C GLU A 16 0.08 7.89 -3.89
N GLN A 17 -0.43 8.50 -4.94
CA GLN A 17 0.01 9.82 -5.33
C GLN A 17 -0.27 10.86 -4.24
N ILE A 18 -1.46 10.81 -3.66
CA ILE A 18 -1.81 11.75 -2.61
C ILE A 18 -0.95 11.55 -1.37
N ALA A 19 -0.68 10.28 -1.02
CA ALA A 19 0.15 10.00 0.15
C ALA A 19 1.57 10.53 -0.04
N LEU A 20 2.14 10.34 -1.23
CA LEU A 20 3.48 10.83 -1.52
C LEU A 20 3.53 12.35 -1.49
N GLU A 21 2.50 13.02 -1.99
CA GLU A 21 2.43 14.48 -1.96
C GLU A 21 2.38 15.02 -0.53
N ARG A 22 1.82 14.24 0.39
CA ARG A 22 1.71 14.64 1.78
C ARG A 22 2.90 14.20 2.64
N GLY A 23 3.92 13.63 2.00
CA GLY A 23 5.14 13.27 2.70
C GLY A 23 5.10 11.90 3.35
N HIS A 24 4.15 11.06 2.98
CA HIS A 24 4.11 9.68 3.49
C HIS A 24 4.92 8.77 2.59
N GLU A 25 5.32 7.63 3.12
CA GLU A 25 6.08 6.64 2.38
C GLU A 25 5.21 5.42 2.09
N ILE A 26 5.21 4.97 0.84
CA ILE A 26 4.52 3.73 0.48
C ILE A 26 5.53 2.60 0.55
N VAL A 27 5.43 1.76 1.55
CA VAL A 27 6.41 0.70 1.79
C VAL A 27 6.03 -0.62 1.14
N SER A 28 4.77 -0.83 0.84
CA SER A 28 4.32 -2.09 0.24
C SER A 28 3.04 -1.87 -0.54
N ILE A 29 2.94 -2.54 -1.68
CA ILE A 29 1.72 -2.55 -2.49
C ILE A 29 1.41 -4.01 -2.76
N ILE A 30 0.24 -4.46 -2.31
CA ILE A 30 -0.17 -5.84 -2.46
C ILE A 30 -1.39 -5.91 -3.36
N ASP A 31 -1.31 -6.75 -4.38
CA ASP A 31 -2.41 -6.96 -5.30
C ASP A 31 -2.59 -8.46 -5.49
N ILE A 32 -3.43 -8.85 -6.44
CA ILE A 32 -3.73 -10.26 -6.69
C ILE A 32 -2.47 -11.07 -6.98
N ASP A 33 -1.53 -10.48 -7.70
CA ASP A 33 -0.34 -11.18 -8.18
C ASP A 33 0.75 -11.37 -7.15
N ASN A 34 0.70 -10.66 -6.03
CA ASN A 34 1.77 -10.72 -5.04
C ASN A 34 1.24 -10.83 -3.62
N ARG A 35 0.25 -11.69 -3.42
CA ARG A 35 -0.35 -11.89 -2.10
C ARG A 35 0.65 -12.36 -1.05
N GLU A 36 1.70 -13.04 -1.46
CA GLU A 36 2.73 -13.50 -0.54
C GLU A 36 3.44 -12.35 0.15
N ASP A 37 3.35 -11.15 -0.39
CA ASP A 37 3.97 -9.97 0.20
C ASP A 37 3.34 -9.55 1.53
N PHE A 38 2.18 -10.12 1.88
CA PHE A 38 1.62 -9.90 3.21
C PHE A 38 2.58 -10.37 4.30
N ALA A 39 3.46 -11.33 4.01
CA ALA A 39 4.43 -11.83 4.95
C ALA A 39 5.77 -11.09 4.89
N SER A 40 5.89 -10.09 4.02
CA SER A 40 7.16 -9.38 3.84
C SER A 40 7.44 -8.43 4.99
N GLU A 41 8.73 -8.15 5.20
CA GLU A 41 9.12 -7.16 6.19
C GLU A 41 8.64 -5.77 5.81
N ALA A 42 8.61 -5.48 4.51
CA ALA A 42 8.13 -4.19 4.02
C ALA A 42 6.69 -3.96 4.46
N PHE A 43 5.84 -4.97 4.31
CA PHE A 43 4.45 -4.86 4.74
C PHE A 43 4.35 -4.67 6.25
N ARG A 44 5.13 -5.45 7.01
CA ARG A 44 5.11 -5.37 8.47
C ARG A 44 5.61 -4.04 9.00
N SER A 45 6.43 -3.36 8.24
CA SER A 45 6.98 -2.08 8.65
C SER A 45 5.97 -0.95 8.54
N ALA A 46 4.83 -1.18 7.90
CA ALA A 46 3.83 -0.15 7.70
C ALA A 46 3.16 0.25 9.02
N ASP A 47 2.91 1.54 9.17
CA ASP A 47 2.16 2.04 10.31
C ASP A 47 0.67 1.82 10.10
N VAL A 48 0.23 1.80 8.85
CA VAL A 48 -1.18 1.61 8.52
C VAL A 48 -1.28 0.89 7.18
N ALA A 49 -2.31 0.06 7.04
CA ALA A 49 -2.62 -0.59 5.78
C ALA A 49 -3.99 -0.11 5.31
N ILE A 50 -4.07 0.28 4.06
CA ILE A 50 -5.32 0.75 3.47
C ILE A 50 -5.78 -0.28 2.45
N GLU A 51 -6.95 -0.84 2.65
CA GLU A 51 -7.53 -1.82 1.75
C GLU A 51 -8.69 -1.21 0.98
N PHE A 52 -8.65 -1.35 -0.32
CA PHE A 52 -9.74 -0.88 -1.18
C PHE A 52 -10.03 -1.87 -2.30
N THR A 53 -9.91 -3.14 -1.98
CA THR A 53 -10.36 -4.20 -2.88
C THR A 53 -11.87 -4.29 -2.83
N THR A 54 -12.49 -4.44 -3.97
CA THR A 54 -13.93 -4.60 -4.02
C THR A 54 -14.31 -6.04 -4.32
#